data_ff5f44baf9b09728fbbe33afb0c1616a
#
_entry.id   ff5f44baf9b09728fbbe33afb0c1616a
#
_cell.length_a   1.000
_cell.length_b   1.000
_cell.length_c   1.000
_cell.angle_alpha   90.00
_cell.angle_beta   90.00
_cell.angle_gamma   90.00
#
_symmetry.space_group_name_H-M   'P 1'
#
loop_
_entity.id
_entity.type
_entity.pdbx_description
1 polymer ?
#
loop_
_entity_poly.entity_id
_entity_poly.type
_entity_poly.pdbx_seq_one_letter_code
_entity_poly.pdbx_strand_id
1 'polypeptide(L)'
;MEINANFDERAVVHPGDADWVSSPSSGVDRIMLDRIGGEVARATSIVRFDPGSPFPMHDHGGGEEFLVLEGTFSDETGDFGPGSYLRNPVGTSHAPFTRDGCTIFVKLWQFQDDDTESIKIDTRRAAFAPGLVDGLSVLPLHQFETESTALVRWQPATTFNRHTHFGGEEIYVLEGTFEDEFGSYPAGTWLRNPHQSTHTPFSDKGCLIYVKVGHLLAELGTLSDPGGRSCPDAQHSA
;
A
#
# COMPACT_ATOMS: atom_id res chain seq x y z
N MET A 1 6.30 7.32 -16.92
CA MET A 1 5.72 8.32 -15.98
C MET A 1 6.42 8.16 -14.64
N GLU A 2 6.79 9.26 -14.01
CA GLU A 2 7.44 9.26 -12.70
C GLU A 2 6.67 10.19 -11.77
N ILE A 3 6.26 9.66 -10.60
CA ILE A 3 5.56 10.39 -9.55
C ILE A 3 6.21 10.00 -8.23
N ASN A 4 6.68 10.99 -7.46
CA ASN A 4 7.42 10.77 -6.22
C ASN A 4 8.49 9.67 -6.36
N ALA A 5 9.20 9.66 -7.50
CA ALA A 5 10.11 8.59 -7.92
C ALA A 5 11.51 8.67 -7.28
N ASN A 6 11.82 9.78 -6.60
CA ASN A 6 13.07 9.91 -5.86
C ASN A 6 12.93 9.30 -4.46
N PHE A 7 13.48 8.10 -4.27
CA PHE A 7 13.39 7.37 -2.99
C PHE A 7 14.37 7.88 -1.93
N ASP A 8 15.31 8.75 -2.28
CA ASP A 8 16.20 9.41 -1.34
C ASP A 8 15.54 10.66 -0.70
N GLU A 9 14.35 11.02 -1.17
CA GLU A 9 13.58 12.17 -0.65
C GLU A 9 12.31 11.70 0.06
N ARG A 10 11.95 12.46 1.09
CA ARG A 10 10.65 12.30 1.74
C ARG A 10 9.55 12.75 0.79
N ALA A 11 8.50 11.95 0.67
CA ALA A 11 7.30 12.29 -0.06
C ALA A 11 6.09 12.26 0.89
N VAL A 12 5.18 13.22 0.72
CA VAL A 12 3.92 13.31 1.46
C VAL A 12 2.81 13.70 0.48
N VAL A 13 1.69 13.00 0.54
CA VAL A 13 0.47 13.32 -0.22
C VAL A 13 -0.68 13.35 0.77
N HIS A 14 -1.20 14.55 1.04
CA HIS A 14 -2.39 14.72 1.89
C HIS A 14 -3.68 14.47 1.10
N PRO A 15 -4.80 14.17 1.77
CA PRO A 15 -6.09 14.13 1.12
C PRO A 15 -6.37 15.43 0.34
N GLY A 16 -6.63 15.28 -0.97
CA GLY A 16 -6.89 16.41 -1.87
C GLY A 16 -5.66 17.01 -2.56
N ASP A 17 -4.44 16.57 -2.26
CA ASP A 17 -3.22 17.05 -2.94
C ASP A 17 -3.05 16.41 -4.34
N ALA A 18 -3.71 15.27 -4.58
CA ALA A 18 -3.66 14.57 -5.86
C ALA A 18 -5.06 14.29 -6.39
N ASP A 19 -5.21 14.42 -7.70
CA ASP A 19 -6.48 14.22 -8.40
C ASP A 19 -6.75 12.74 -8.70
N TRP A 20 -8.03 12.40 -8.78
CA TRP A 20 -8.48 11.15 -9.36
C TRP A 20 -8.23 11.15 -10.87
N VAL A 21 -7.53 10.17 -11.37
CA VAL A 21 -7.23 9.98 -12.79
C VAL A 21 -7.83 8.66 -13.24
N SER A 22 -8.61 8.70 -14.33
CA SER A 22 -9.20 7.50 -14.89
C SER A 22 -8.13 6.51 -15.36
N SER A 23 -8.32 5.24 -15.02
CA SER A 23 -7.55 4.14 -15.56
C SER A 23 -7.97 3.85 -17.01
N PRO A 24 -7.14 3.18 -17.82
CA PRO A 24 -7.60 2.63 -19.11
C PRO A 24 -8.78 1.66 -18.98
N SER A 25 -8.92 1.00 -17.82
CA SER A 25 -10.07 0.14 -17.53
C SER A 25 -11.29 0.99 -17.15
N SER A 26 -12.41 0.77 -17.81
CA SER A 26 -13.66 1.49 -17.56
C SER A 26 -14.17 1.26 -16.15
N GLY A 27 -14.63 2.33 -15.50
CA GLY A 27 -15.15 2.29 -14.13
C GLY A 27 -14.07 2.15 -13.06
N VAL A 28 -12.81 2.49 -13.39
CA VAL A 28 -11.69 2.46 -12.45
C VAL A 28 -10.98 3.81 -12.48
N ASP A 29 -10.94 4.47 -11.33
CA ASP A 29 -10.16 5.69 -11.11
C ASP A 29 -9.05 5.44 -10.09
N ARG A 30 -7.98 6.22 -10.17
CA ARG A 30 -6.82 6.09 -9.27
C ARG A 30 -6.24 7.43 -8.86
N ILE A 31 -5.80 7.54 -7.60
CA ILE A 31 -4.87 8.54 -7.12
C ILE A 31 -3.49 7.86 -7.10
N MET A 32 -2.55 8.37 -7.86
CA MET A 32 -1.18 7.85 -7.93
C MET A 32 -0.34 8.51 -6.85
N LEU A 33 0.13 7.75 -5.87
CA LEU A 33 0.93 8.23 -4.73
C LEU A 33 2.42 8.20 -5.05
N ASP A 34 2.92 7.06 -5.56
CA ASP A 34 4.21 6.96 -6.23
C ASP A 34 4.11 6.10 -7.50
N ARG A 35 5.03 6.33 -8.44
CA ARG A 35 5.04 5.56 -9.69
C ARG A 35 6.36 5.66 -10.42
N ILE A 36 6.85 4.52 -10.91
CA ILE A 36 7.92 4.41 -11.88
C ILE A 36 7.45 3.43 -12.97
N GLY A 37 7.29 3.92 -14.19
CA GLY A 37 6.84 3.12 -15.34
C GLY A 37 5.64 3.70 -16.08
N GLY A 38 5.13 2.94 -17.03
CA GLY A 38 3.92 3.24 -17.81
C GLY A 38 2.64 2.67 -17.15
N GLU A 39 1.84 1.91 -17.90
CA GLU A 39 0.70 1.17 -17.31
C GLU A 39 1.22 -0.02 -16.47
N VAL A 40 2.25 -0.72 -16.92
CA VAL A 40 3.03 -1.62 -16.07
C VAL A 40 4.04 -0.77 -15.31
N ALA A 41 3.97 -0.78 -13.98
CA ALA A 41 4.76 0.12 -13.16
C ALA A 41 4.92 -0.41 -11.73
N ARG A 42 6.08 -0.11 -11.13
CA ARG A 42 6.16 -0.06 -9.67
C ARG A 42 5.31 1.11 -9.21
N ALA A 43 4.30 0.86 -8.44
CA ALA A 43 3.35 1.90 -8.06
C ALA A 43 2.69 1.65 -6.70
N THR A 44 2.41 2.75 -6.00
CA THR A 44 1.50 2.81 -4.86
C THR A 44 0.35 3.75 -5.22
N SER A 45 -0.89 3.31 -5.03
CA SER A 45 -2.07 4.07 -5.43
C SER A 45 -3.26 3.83 -4.52
N ILE A 46 -4.18 4.80 -4.48
CA ILE A 46 -5.57 4.55 -4.09
C ILE A 46 -6.34 4.28 -5.37
N VAL A 47 -7.06 3.17 -5.43
CA VAL A 47 -7.85 2.79 -6.60
C VAL A 47 -9.31 2.64 -6.19
N ARG A 48 -10.19 3.29 -6.94
CA ARG A 48 -11.64 3.22 -6.77
C ARG A 48 -12.26 2.51 -7.98
N PHE A 49 -13.11 1.56 -7.69
CA PHE A 49 -13.91 0.83 -8.66
C PHE A 49 -15.38 1.26 -8.54
N ASP A 50 -15.99 1.62 -9.65
CA ASP A 50 -17.42 1.93 -9.70
C ASP A 50 -18.28 0.69 -9.44
N PRO A 51 -19.53 0.86 -8.94
CA PRO A 51 -20.47 -0.24 -8.81
C PRO A 51 -20.65 -1.03 -10.11
N GLY A 52 -20.58 -2.37 -10.01
CA GLY A 52 -20.74 -3.26 -11.15
C GLY A 52 -19.53 -3.35 -12.09
N SER A 53 -18.41 -2.75 -11.74
CA SER A 53 -17.20 -2.79 -12.57
C SER A 53 -16.56 -4.18 -12.52
N PRO A 54 -16.43 -4.88 -13.67
CA PRO A 54 -15.53 -6.02 -13.80
C PRO A 54 -14.12 -5.51 -14.11
N PHE A 55 -13.12 -6.22 -13.61
CA PHE A 55 -11.76 -6.05 -14.09
C PHE A 55 -11.34 -7.32 -14.83
N PRO A 56 -10.72 -7.23 -16.02
CA PRO A 56 -10.31 -8.43 -16.75
C PRO A 56 -9.38 -9.31 -15.91
N MET A 57 -9.42 -10.63 -16.18
CA MET A 57 -8.41 -11.57 -15.67
C MET A 57 -7.02 -11.01 -15.97
N HIS A 58 -6.17 -10.91 -14.97
CA HIS A 58 -4.80 -10.41 -15.12
C HIS A 58 -3.83 -11.15 -14.22
N ASP A 59 -2.58 -11.16 -14.64
CA ASP A 59 -1.47 -11.77 -13.93
C ASP A 59 -0.70 -10.72 -13.12
N HIS A 60 -0.23 -11.11 -11.94
CA HIS A 60 0.59 -10.27 -11.08
C HIS A 60 2.09 -10.47 -11.41
N GLY A 61 2.55 -9.82 -12.50
CA GLY A 61 3.93 -9.97 -13.00
C GLY A 61 5.01 -9.49 -12.05
N GLY A 62 4.71 -8.56 -11.15
CA GLY A 62 5.60 -8.05 -10.11
C GLY A 62 5.01 -8.14 -8.70
N GLY A 63 3.93 -8.94 -8.54
CA GLY A 63 3.16 -9.04 -7.30
C GLY A 63 2.21 -7.87 -7.08
N GLU A 64 1.19 -8.13 -6.29
CA GLU A 64 0.18 -7.17 -5.85
C GLU A 64 -0.07 -7.31 -4.35
N GLU A 65 -0.09 -6.20 -3.64
CA GLU A 65 -0.43 -6.13 -2.22
C GLU A 65 -1.46 -5.03 -2.04
N PHE A 66 -2.57 -5.30 -1.35
CA PHE A 66 -3.58 -4.28 -1.13
C PHE A 66 -4.35 -4.42 0.17
N LEU A 67 -4.90 -3.30 0.62
CA LEU A 67 -5.83 -3.18 1.73
C LEU A 67 -7.14 -2.59 1.22
N VAL A 68 -8.27 -3.25 1.49
CA VAL A 68 -9.60 -2.71 1.18
C VAL A 68 -9.94 -1.61 2.17
N LEU A 69 -10.16 -0.39 1.66
CA LEU A 69 -10.50 0.78 2.45
C LEU A 69 -12.02 0.91 2.62
N GLU A 70 -12.76 0.78 1.51
CA GLU A 70 -14.22 0.95 1.46
C GLU A 70 -14.84 -0.05 0.49
N GLY A 71 -16.13 -0.35 0.69
CA GLY A 71 -16.89 -1.24 -0.18
C GLY A 71 -16.47 -2.69 -0.10
N THR A 72 -16.67 -3.46 -1.18
CA THR A 72 -16.32 -4.87 -1.22
C THR A 72 -15.58 -5.18 -2.52
N PHE A 73 -14.34 -5.59 -2.39
CA PHE A 73 -13.56 -6.20 -3.46
C PHE A 73 -13.88 -7.69 -3.53
N SER A 74 -14.13 -8.22 -4.69
CA SER A 74 -14.45 -9.64 -4.88
C SER A 74 -13.59 -10.25 -5.98
N ASP A 75 -13.26 -11.52 -5.84
CA ASP A 75 -12.67 -12.36 -6.88
C ASP A 75 -13.25 -13.77 -6.81
N GLU A 76 -12.73 -14.71 -7.59
CA GLU A 76 -13.15 -16.13 -7.58
C GLU A 76 -12.92 -16.83 -6.24
N THR A 77 -12.16 -16.24 -5.33
CA THR A 77 -11.85 -16.84 -4.03
C THR A 77 -12.73 -16.29 -2.89
N GLY A 78 -13.47 -15.20 -3.13
CA GLY A 78 -14.43 -14.69 -2.16
C GLY A 78 -14.66 -13.18 -2.21
N ASP A 79 -15.37 -12.70 -1.21
CA ASP A 79 -15.70 -11.30 -1.01
C ASP A 79 -14.86 -10.72 0.15
N PHE A 80 -14.20 -9.58 -0.10
CA PHE A 80 -13.27 -8.93 0.83
C PHE A 80 -13.77 -7.53 1.16
N GLY A 81 -14.29 -7.36 2.36
CA GLY A 81 -14.79 -6.06 2.85
C GLY A 81 -13.68 -5.15 3.40
N PRO A 82 -14.04 -3.94 3.90
CA PRO A 82 -13.09 -3.00 4.45
C PRO A 82 -12.22 -3.62 5.56
N GLY A 83 -10.92 -3.37 5.53
CA GLY A 83 -9.94 -3.96 6.43
C GLY A 83 -9.42 -5.33 5.97
N SER A 84 -9.85 -5.87 4.83
CA SER A 84 -9.23 -7.05 4.25
C SER A 84 -7.87 -6.68 3.65
N TYR A 85 -6.82 -7.36 4.08
CA TYR A 85 -5.47 -7.26 3.55
C TYR A 85 -5.13 -8.49 2.73
N LEU A 86 -4.69 -8.28 1.49
CA LEU A 86 -4.36 -9.35 0.56
C LEU A 86 -2.96 -9.16 -0.02
N ARG A 87 -2.25 -10.28 -0.20
CA ARG A 87 -0.99 -10.37 -0.96
C ARG A 87 -1.10 -11.46 -2.01
N ASN A 88 -0.83 -11.07 -3.23
CA ASN A 88 -0.86 -11.89 -4.42
C ASN A 88 0.55 -11.89 -5.02
N PRO A 89 1.40 -12.90 -4.74
CA PRO A 89 2.78 -12.94 -5.20
C PRO A 89 2.89 -13.08 -6.71
N VAL A 90 4.11 -12.90 -7.22
CA VAL A 90 4.43 -13.04 -8.64
C VAL A 90 3.93 -14.36 -9.19
N GLY A 91 3.28 -14.33 -10.34
CA GLY A 91 2.73 -15.50 -11.03
C GLY A 91 1.34 -15.93 -10.58
N THR A 92 0.73 -15.24 -9.61
CA THR A 92 -0.71 -15.41 -9.32
C THR A 92 -1.55 -14.58 -10.29
N SER A 93 -2.82 -14.93 -10.40
CA SER A 93 -3.79 -14.20 -11.24
C SER A 93 -5.17 -14.23 -10.63
N HIS A 94 -6.00 -13.25 -10.95
CA HIS A 94 -7.41 -13.21 -10.60
C HIS A 94 -8.24 -12.36 -11.58
N ALA A 95 -9.57 -12.47 -11.49
CA ALA A 95 -10.53 -11.62 -12.19
C ALA A 95 -11.37 -10.86 -11.16
N PRO A 96 -10.91 -9.70 -10.67
CA PRO A 96 -11.62 -8.98 -9.63
C PRO A 96 -12.88 -8.30 -10.18
N PHE A 97 -13.85 -8.14 -9.29
CA PHE A 97 -15.07 -7.38 -9.54
C PHE A 97 -15.57 -6.74 -8.25
N THR A 98 -16.50 -5.82 -8.40
CA THR A 98 -17.26 -5.29 -7.27
C THR A 98 -18.72 -5.11 -7.67
N ARG A 99 -19.66 -5.40 -6.76
CA ARG A 99 -21.11 -5.18 -7.01
C ARG A 99 -21.51 -3.75 -6.69
N ASP A 100 -21.03 -3.25 -5.55
CA ASP A 100 -21.48 -1.97 -4.97
C ASP A 100 -20.39 -0.88 -5.02
N GLY A 101 -19.26 -1.19 -5.66
CA GLY A 101 -18.07 -0.36 -5.66
C GLY A 101 -17.12 -0.69 -4.51
N CYS A 102 -15.84 -0.38 -4.69
CA CYS A 102 -14.84 -0.46 -3.62
C CYS A 102 -13.69 0.51 -3.85
N THR A 103 -12.99 0.80 -2.75
CA THR A 103 -11.74 1.58 -2.77
C THR A 103 -10.66 0.76 -2.07
N ILE A 104 -9.49 0.67 -2.69
CA ILE A 104 -8.33 -0.05 -2.16
C ILE A 104 -7.10 0.85 -2.12
N PHE A 105 -6.23 0.63 -1.14
CA PHE A 105 -4.85 1.07 -1.14
C PHE A 105 -4.02 -0.08 -1.69
N VAL A 106 -3.31 0.12 -2.81
CA VAL A 106 -2.63 -0.96 -3.55
C VAL A 106 -1.19 -0.63 -3.87
N LYS A 107 -0.34 -1.65 -3.81
CA LYS A 107 1.07 -1.64 -4.18
C LYS A 107 1.32 -2.70 -5.24
N LEU A 108 1.86 -2.26 -6.39
CA LEU A 108 2.10 -3.10 -7.56
C LEU A 108 3.59 -3.13 -7.89
N TRP A 109 4.08 -4.30 -8.33
CA TRP A 109 5.48 -4.50 -8.75
C TRP A 109 6.50 -4.16 -7.65
N GLN A 110 6.21 -4.61 -6.42
CA GLN A 110 7.04 -4.34 -5.24
C GLN A 110 7.40 -5.59 -4.45
N PHE A 111 7.21 -6.76 -5.03
CA PHE A 111 7.60 -8.03 -4.42
C PHE A 111 9.05 -8.38 -4.74
N GLN A 112 9.75 -8.96 -3.78
CA GLN A 112 11.02 -9.61 -4.01
C GLN A 112 10.77 -10.94 -4.73
N ASP A 113 11.70 -11.39 -5.59
CA ASP A 113 11.49 -12.55 -6.46
C ASP A 113 11.17 -13.85 -5.69
N ASP A 114 11.76 -14.02 -4.52
CA ASP A 114 11.59 -15.22 -3.68
C ASP A 114 10.45 -15.08 -2.64
N ASP A 115 9.78 -13.94 -2.57
CA ASP A 115 8.63 -13.73 -1.69
C ASP A 115 7.35 -14.27 -2.35
N THR A 116 7.07 -15.52 -2.07
CA THR A 116 5.95 -16.27 -2.68
C THR A 116 4.76 -16.46 -1.75
N GLU A 117 4.73 -15.77 -0.60
CA GLU A 117 3.67 -15.94 0.38
C GLU A 117 2.38 -15.23 -0.06
N SER A 118 1.32 -16.01 -0.27
CA SER A 118 -0.04 -15.51 -0.50
C SER A 118 -0.76 -15.32 0.84
N ILE A 119 -1.28 -14.12 1.09
CA ILE A 119 -1.88 -13.75 2.38
C ILE A 119 -3.28 -13.20 2.17
N LYS A 120 -4.21 -13.57 3.07
CA LYS A 120 -5.56 -13.01 3.19
C LYS A 120 -5.91 -12.87 4.67
N ILE A 121 -5.98 -11.64 5.16
CA ILE A 121 -6.25 -11.32 6.56
C ILE A 121 -7.44 -10.38 6.65
N ASP A 122 -8.47 -10.74 7.43
CA ASP A 122 -9.48 -9.78 7.90
C ASP A 122 -8.92 -9.06 9.14
N THR A 123 -8.35 -7.88 8.95
CA THR A 123 -7.68 -7.12 10.02
C THR A 123 -8.64 -6.61 11.09
N ARG A 124 -9.94 -6.54 10.79
CA ARG A 124 -10.98 -6.14 11.75
C ARG A 124 -11.26 -7.23 12.79
N ARG A 125 -10.97 -8.49 12.46
CA ARG A 125 -11.14 -9.66 13.34
C ARG A 125 -9.84 -10.14 13.94
N ALA A 126 -8.71 -9.72 13.39
CA ALA A 126 -7.40 -10.11 13.87
C ALA A 126 -7.06 -9.39 15.19
N ALA A 127 -6.33 -10.06 16.06
CA ALA A 127 -5.92 -9.52 17.35
C ALA A 127 -4.63 -8.73 17.22
N PHE A 128 -4.65 -7.49 17.74
CA PHE A 128 -3.44 -6.68 17.90
C PHE A 128 -2.68 -7.14 19.15
N ALA A 129 -1.37 -7.28 19.02
CA ALA A 129 -0.46 -7.51 20.14
C ALA A 129 0.06 -6.17 20.73
N PRO A 130 0.48 -6.12 22.01
CA PRO A 130 1.14 -4.94 22.57
C PRO A 130 2.36 -4.55 21.73
N GLY A 131 2.53 -3.24 21.46
CA GLY A 131 3.69 -2.67 20.81
C GLY A 131 4.88 -2.47 21.76
N LEU A 132 5.92 -1.78 21.25
CA LEU A 132 7.16 -1.54 21.99
C LEU A 132 7.05 -0.50 23.11
N VAL A 133 6.04 0.35 23.06
CA VAL A 133 5.74 1.35 24.12
C VAL A 133 4.26 1.26 24.50
N ASP A 134 3.95 1.72 25.71
CA ASP A 134 2.57 1.82 26.17
C ASP A 134 1.75 2.71 25.23
N GLY A 135 0.52 2.30 24.94
CA GLY A 135 -0.36 3.00 24.00
C GLY A 135 -0.24 2.54 22.55
N LEU A 136 0.77 1.74 22.21
CA LEU A 136 0.85 1.09 20.89
C LEU A 136 0.33 -0.33 20.91
N SER A 137 -0.33 -0.71 19.83
CA SER A 137 -0.58 -2.11 19.52
C SER A 137 -0.37 -2.37 18.04
N VAL A 138 0.12 -3.57 17.70
CA VAL A 138 0.60 -3.94 16.37
C VAL A 138 -0.10 -5.21 15.90
N LEU A 139 -0.57 -5.20 14.67
CA LEU A 139 -1.00 -6.37 13.92
C LEU A 139 -0.02 -6.60 12.78
N PRO A 140 0.91 -7.56 12.90
CA PRO A 140 1.77 -7.93 11.78
C PRO A 140 0.93 -8.48 10.63
N LEU A 141 1.24 -8.03 9.40
CA LEU A 141 0.57 -8.48 8.19
C LEU A 141 1.47 -9.39 7.35
N HIS A 142 2.75 -9.01 7.22
CA HIS A 142 3.75 -9.77 6.46
C HIS A 142 5.16 -9.41 6.90
N GLN A 143 6.07 -10.36 6.74
CA GLN A 143 7.52 -10.14 6.92
C GLN A 143 8.29 -11.02 5.94
N PHE A 144 9.25 -10.40 5.24
CA PHE A 144 10.18 -11.11 4.38
C PHE A 144 11.54 -10.40 4.44
N GLU A 145 12.58 -11.11 4.85
CA GLU A 145 13.93 -10.57 5.08
C GLU A 145 13.91 -9.29 5.94
N THR A 146 14.29 -8.13 5.37
CA THR A 146 14.29 -6.83 6.04
C THR A 146 12.94 -6.10 5.96
N GLU A 147 12.06 -6.55 5.07
CA GLU A 147 10.76 -5.95 4.84
C GLU A 147 9.75 -6.41 5.90
N SER A 148 9.01 -5.47 6.46
CA SER A 148 7.92 -5.76 7.39
C SER A 148 6.74 -4.84 7.13
N THR A 149 5.54 -5.44 7.08
CA THR A 149 4.26 -4.73 6.90
C THR A 149 3.37 -4.99 8.10
N ALA A 150 2.74 -3.95 8.65
CA ALA A 150 1.87 -4.06 9.80
C ALA A 150 0.77 -2.99 9.82
N LEU A 151 -0.30 -3.23 10.58
CA LEU A 151 -1.14 -2.17 11.11
C LEU A 151 -0.67 -1.81 12.52
N VAL A 152 -0.55 -0.51 12.78
CA VAL A 152 -0.18 0.00 14.10
C VAL A 152 -1.26 0.94 14.59
N ARG A 153 -1.80 0.61 15.76
CA ARG A 153 -2.80 1.43 16.46
C ARG A 153 -2.14 2.22 17.56
N TRP A 154 -2.40 3.50 17.58
CA TRP A 154 -1.93 4.47 18.56
C TRP A 154 -3.08 4.91 19.44
N GLN A 155 -2.93 4.79 20.75
CA GLN A 155 -3.85 5.42 21.68
C GLN A 155 -3.62 6.94 21.69
N PRO A 156 -4.59 7.77 22.12
CA PRO A 156 -4.37 9.18 22.32
C PRO A 156 -3.20 9.47 23.25
N ALA A 157 -2.44 10.54 22.96
CA ALA A 157 -1.26 11.00 23.69
C ALA A 157 -0.10 9.97 23.76
N THR A 158 0.00 9.10 22.75
CA THR A 158 1.11 8.14 22.64
C THR A 158 2.27 8.76 21.86
N THR A 159 3.47 8.62 22.39
CA THR A 159 4.73 9.01 21.75
C THR A 159 5.63 7.79 21.62
N PHE A 160 6.25 7.61 20.45
CA PHE A 160 7.27 6.59 20.24
C PHE A 160 8.68 7.19 20.30
N ASN A 161 9.66 6.36 20.62
CA ASN A 161 11.04 6.80 20.69
C ASN A 161 11.56 7.26 19.32
N ARG A 162 12.49 8.24 19.33
CA ARG A 162 13.25 8.59 18.13
C ARG A 162 13.94 7.35 17.58
N HIS A 163 13.76 7.09 16.31
CA HIS A 163 14.32 5.92 15.65
C HIS A 163 14.71 6.21 14.19
N THR A 164 15.43 5.27 13.60
CA THR A 164 15.96 5.37 12.23
C THR A 164 15.37 4.26 11.39
N HIS A 165 14.96 4.58 10.14
CA HIS A 165 14.38 3.64 9.19
C HIS A 165 15.47 3.03 8.31
N PHE A 166 15.97 1.87 8.70
CA PHE A 166 16.83 1.09 7.81
C PHE A 166 15.97 0.48 6.69
N GLY A 167 16.30 0.83 5.43
CA GLY A 167 15.49 0.44 4.28
C GLY A 167 14.22 1.28 4.07
N GLY A 168 14.11 2.44 4.75
CA GLY A 168 12.98 3.36 4.60
C GLY A 168 11.71 2.93 5.30
N GLU A 169 10.71 3.82 5.26
CA GLU A 169 9.38 3.62 5.81
C GLU A 169 8.33 4.21 4.89
N GLU A 170 7.20 3.55 4.79
CA GLU A 170 6.01 4.04 4.12
C GLU A 170 4.80 3.89 5.03
N ILE A 171 3.99 4.94 5.13
CA ILE A 171 2.81 4.99 5.98
C ILE A 171 1.59 5.40 5.14
N TYR A 172 0.46 4.76 5.39
CA TYR A 172 -0.86 5.26 5.02
C TYR A 172 -1.72 5.39 6.28
N VAL A 173 -2.21 6.59 6.55
CA VAL A 173 -3.03 6.86 7.74
C VAL A 173 -4.46 6.44 7.47
N LEU A 174 -4.92 5.39 8.16
CA LEU A 174 -6.25 4.81 8.00
C LEU A 174 -7.31 5.54 8.82
N GLU A 175 -6.96 5.90 10.06
CA GLU A 175 -7.87 6.56 11.01
C GLU A 175 -7.09 7.57 11.86
N GLY A 176 -7.76 8.64 12.28
CA GLY A 176 -7.19 9.62 13.20
C GLY A 176 -6.11 10.50 12.58
N THR A 177 -5.07 10.82 13.34
CA THR A 177 -3.98 11.69 12.91
C THR A 177 -2.65 11.15 13.42
N PHE A 178 -1.75 10.81 12.51
CA PHE A 178 -0.35 10.51 12.79
C PHE A 178 0.47 11.79 12.76
N GLU A 179 1.46 11.94 13.62
CA GLU A 179 2.23 13.16 13.79
C GLU A 179 3.71 12.85 14.02
N ASP A 180 4.58 13.76 13.58
CA ASP A 180 6.00 13.78 13.90
C ASP A 180 6.51 15.24 13.95
N GLU A 181 7.82 15.45 14.19
CA GLU A 181 8.42 16.78 14.20
C GLU A 181 8.35 17.52 12.85
N PHE A 182 7.95 16.86 11.77
CA PHE A 182 7.87 17.44 10.43
C PHE A 182 6.45 17.79 10.03
N GLY A 183 5.42 17.28 10.71
CA GLY A 183 4.05 17.60 10.38
C GLY A 183 2.97 16.77 11.08
N SER A 184 1.74 17.01 10.64
CA SER A 184 0.53 16.32 11.09
C SER A 184 -0.18 15.73 9.89
N TYR A 185 -0.51 14.43 9.97
CA TYR A 185 -0.95 13.61 8.86
C TYR A 185 -2.31 13.00 9.20
N PRO A 186 -3.42 13.64 8.81
CA PRO A 186 -4.76 13.10 9.04
C PRO A 186 -5.02 11.85 8.20
N ALA A 187 -6.10 11.12 8.54
CA ALA A 187 -6.58 9.96 7.77
C ALA A 187 -6.65 10.26 6.26
N GLY A 188 -6.20 9.32 5.45
CA GLY A 188 -6.05 9.44 4.00
C GLY A 188 -4.70 10.01 3.55
N THR A 189 -3.83 10.45 4.46
CA THR A 189 -2.47 10.87 4.12
C THR A 189 -1.59 9.66 3.86
N TRP A 190 -0.82 9.73 2.77
CA TRP A 190 0.29 8.84 2.48
C TRP A 190 1.61 9.58 2.65
N LEU A 191 2.59 8.92 3.26
CA LEU A 191 3.94 9.44 3.38
C LEU A 191 4.99 8.34 3.22
N ARG A 192 6.14 8.72 2.67
CA ARG A 192 7.31 7.85 2.51
C ARG A 192 8.55 8.56 3.02
N ASN A 193 9.23 7.92 3.95
CA ASN A 193 10.49 8.36 4.56
C ASN A 193 11.65 7.57 3.96
N PRO A 194 12.74 8.22 3.48
CA PRO A 194 13.86 7.53 2.83
C PRO A 194 14.65 6.64 3.77
N HIS A 195 15.52 5.82 3.18
CA HIS A 195 16.52 5.05 3.92
C HIS A 195 17.34 5.96 4.86
N GLN A 196 17.57 5.51 6.10
CA GLN A 196 18.27 6.25 7.18
C GLN A 196 17.57 7.55 7.65
N SER A 197 16.36 7.82 7.21
CA SER A 197 15.56 8.89 7.82
C SER A 197 15.30 8.62 9.30
N THR A 198 15.13 9.69 10.07
CA THR A 198 14.84 9.60 11.50
C THR A 198 13.67 10.50 11.85
N HIS A 199 12.81 10.05 12.75
CA HIS A 199 11.77 10.87 13.36
C HIS A 199 11.43 10.41 14.77
N THR A 200 10.61 11.21 15.45
CA THR A 200 10.00 10.93 16.75
C THR A 200 8.49 10.98 16.59
N PRO A 201 7.84 9.90 16.18
CA PRO A 201 6.41 9.93 15.90
C PRO A 201 5.57 9.92 17.16
N PHE A 202 4.39 10.54 17.06
CA PHE A 202 3.40 10.59 18.12
C PHE A 202 1.98 10.68 17.54
N SER A 203 0.99 10.57 18.40
CA SER A 203 -0.39 10.88 18.04
C SER A 203 -1.12 11.44 19.25
N ASP A 204 -1.51 12.71 19.18
CA ASP A 204 -2.23 13.37 20.26
C ASP A 204 -3.67 12.84 20.41
N LYS A 205 -4.31 12.51 19.28
CA LYS A 205 -5.72 12.08 19.25
C LYS A 205 -5.90 10.59 19.06
N GLY A 206 -4.81 9.88 18.81
CA GLY A 206 -4.81 8.49 18.39
C GLY A 206 -4.97 8.32 16.88
N CYS A 207 -4.42 7.22 16.36
CA CYS A 207 -4.54 6.87 14.94
C CYS A 207 -4.43 5.36 14.72
N LEU A 208 -4.80 4.95 13.51
CA LEU A 208 -4.47 3.65 12.96
C LEU A 208 -3.73 3.88 11.65
N ILE A 209 -2.55 3.27 11.51
CA ILE A 209 -1.75 3.37 10.32
C ILE A 209 -1.47 1.98 9.72
N TYR A 210 -1.43 1.90 8.39
CA TYR A 210 -0.67 0.89 7.66
C TYR A 210 0.78 1.38 7.60
N VAL A 211 1.72 0.54 7.93
CA VAL A 211 3.15 0.86 7.84
C VAL A 211 3.91 -0.28 7.17
N LYS A 212 4.82 0.07 6.26
CA LYS A 212 5.75 -0.83 5.60
C LYS A 212 7.17 -0.28 5.76
N VAL A 213 8.08 -1.09 6.27
CA VAL A 213 9.48 -0.70 6.53
C VAL A 213 10.45 -1.67 5.87
N GLY A 214 11.68 -1.22 5.62
CA GLY A 214 12.76 -2.07 5.13
C GLY A 214 12.72 -2.39 3.64
N HIS A 215 11.77 -1.83 2.88
CA HIS A 215 11.50 -2.14 1.46
C HIS A 215 12.12 -1.16 0.46
N LEU A 216 12.79 -0.09 0.95
CA LEU A 216 13.46 0.93 0.14
C LEU A 216 14.99 0.82 0.28
N LEU A 217 15.56 -0.38 0.20
CA LEU A 217 17.01 -0.54 0.20
C LEU A 217 17.61 0.01 -1.09
N ALA A 218 18.80 0.62 -1.00
CA ALA A 218 19.49 1.20 -2.15
C ALA A 218 19.74 0.18 -3.29
N GLU A 219 19.81 -1.10 -2.97
CA GLU A 219 19.95 -2.18 -3.94
C GLU A 219 18.66 -2.46 -4.73
N LEU A 220 17.48 -2.13 -4.16
CA LEU A 220 16.22 -2.10 -4.91
C LEU A 220 16.07 -0.80 -5.71
N GLY A 221 16.88 0.22 -5.42
CA GLY A 221 16.91 1.51 -6.13
C GLY A 221 17.50 1.44 -7.53
N THR A 222 18.19 0.37 -7.91
CA THR A 222 18.45 0.04 -9.31
C THR A 222 17.24 -0.66 -9.91
N LEU A 223 16.09 -0.01 -9.82
CA LEU A 223 14.92 -0.34 -10.63
C LEU A 223 15.29 -0.02 -12.09
N SER A 224 16.22 -0.81 -12.63
CA SER A 224 16.29 -0.99 -14.07
C SER A 224 14.89 -1.36 -14.51
N ASP A 225 14.36 -0.57 -15.44
CA ASP A 225 13.11 -0.78 -16.14
C ASP A 225 12.61 -2.23 -15.98
N PRO A 226 11.43 -2.48 -15.36
CA PRO A 226 10.85 -3.82 -15.33
C PRO A 226 10.57 -4.35 -16.74
N GLY A 227 10.97 -3.61 -17.79
CA GLY A 227 10.87 -3.90 -19.22
C GLY A 227 11.51 -5.18 -19.73
N GLY A 228 11.84 -6.14 -18.87
CA GLY A 228 12.16 -7.50 -19.28
C GLY A 228 10.98 -8.48 -19.23
N ARG A 229 9.89 -8.15 -18.57
CA ARG A 229 8.70 -8.99 -18.47
C ARG A 229 7.53 -8.29 -19.15
N SER A 230 7.42 -8.48 -20.46
CA SER A 230 6.26 -8.02 -21.21
C SER A 230 4.99 -8.65 -20.65
N CYS A 231 4.08 -7.82 -20.15
CA CYS A 231 2.67 -8.20 -20.13
C CYS A 231 2.30 -8.57 -21.57
N PRO A 232 1.70 -9.73 -21.86
CA PRO A 232 1.19 -9.98 -23.19
C PRO A 232 0.14 -8.90 -23.48
N ASP A 233 0.36 -8.16 -24.55
CA ASP A 233 -0.58 -7.20 -25.08
C ASP A 233 -1.97 -7.79 -25.05
N ALA A 234 -2.91 -7.07 -24.43
CA ALA A 234 -4.32 -7.30 -24.63
C ALA A 234 -4.60 -7.05 -26.13
N GLN A 235 -4.38 -8.08 -26.94
CA GLN A 235 -4.76 -8.04 -28.35
C GLN A 235 -6.28 -7.92 -28.42
N HIS A 236 -6.71 -6.77 -28.86
CA HIS A 236 -8.02 -6.54 -29.42
C HIS A 236 -8.33 -7.64 -30.42
N SER A 237 -9.28 -8.49 -30.10
CA SER A 237 -10.02 -9.24 -31.12
C SER A 237 -11.37 -8.57 -31.27
N ALA A 238 -11.57 -8.11 -32.50
CA ALA A 238 -12.78 -7.52 -33.03
C ALA A 238 -14.01 -8.40 -32.87
#